data_21f4b726965d228b43d892bc90e2a727
#
_entry.id   21f4b726965d228b43d892bc90e2a727
#
_cell.length_a   1.000
_cell.length_b   1.000
_cell.length_c   1.000
_cell.angle_alpha   90.00
_cell.angle_beta   90.00
_cell.angle_gamma   90.00
#
_symmetry.space_group_name_H-M   'P 1'
#
loop_
_entity.id
_entity.type
_entity.pdbx_description
1 polymer ?
#
loop_
_entity_poly.entity_id
_entity_poly.type
_entity_poly.pdbx_seq_one_letter_code
_entity_poly.pdbx_strand_id
1 'polypeptide(L)'
;MQENTAVQETNSINQEQISGQNVVRVVEKTETVETKRLQEHYNFFGPVTFLYAVFYAFCMFHNGSGITFPFFLAGTLLYFVFSLSKLEITLKKGSAFYMVSILLLGVSTFCTDGWAIIGLNKLAVFLLVMCLLLNQYFDTKKWKLGKYVGSICQLVVMSFGELGKPFSDGKAYFREKGKVNKKVWYGLLGVVIALPIVLIAAGLLSSADAVFRKMTTDFMNWIRPGNIFNVVIRVTFLFFTSYALTSYLCKRSIPEEVKDRRKGEPVLAITIMSLLSLLYLLFSGIQIFGLFLGKMQLPEGYTYAQYALSLIHI
;
A
#
# COMPACT_ATOMS: atom_id res chain seq x y z
N MET A 1 -1.12 -73.93 -13.79
CA MET A 1 -2.28 -73.29 -13.17
C MET A 1 -1.92 -72.61 -11.83
N GLN A 2 -0.72 -72.78 -11.30
CA GLN A 2 -0.27 -72.14 -10.04
C GLN A 2 0.50 -70.82 -10.23
N GLU A 3 0.98 -70.51 -11.44
CA GLU A 3 1.78 -69.33 -11.71
C GLU A 3 0.96 -68.05 -11.90
N ASN A 4 -0.32 -68.15 -12.32
CA ASN A 4 -1.22 -67.00 -12.48
C ASN A 4 -1.84 -66.51 -11.16
N THR A 5 -1.86 -67.31 -10.09
CA THR A 5 -2.41 -66.92 -8.80
C THR A 5 -1.40 -66.04 -8.02
N ALA A 6 -0.12 -66.34 -8.11
CA ALA A 6 0.95 -65.56 -7.46
C ALA A 6 1.11 -64.18 -8.02
N VAL A 7 0.88 -63.96 -9.32
CA VAL A 7 0.97 -62.63 -10.00
C VAL A 7 -0.24 -61.78 -9.66
N GLN A 8 -1.42 -62.38 -9.43
CA GLN A 8 -2.63 -61.64 -9.01
C GLN A 8 -2.55 -61.20 -7.54
N GLU A 9 -2.01 -62.05 -6.66
CA GLU A 9 -1.81 -61.66 -5.23
C GLU A 9 -0.74 -60.56 -5.09
N THR A 10 0.35 -60.60 -5.89
CA THR A 10 1.39 -59.55 -5.83
C THR A 10 0.89 -58.22 -6.36
N ASN A 11 -0.02 -58.23 -7.33
CA ASN A 11 -0.65 -57.00 -7.84
C ASN A 11 -1.71 -56.42 -6.91
N SER A 12 -2.43 -57.25 -6.19
CA SER A 12 -3.41 -56.79 -5.19
C SER A 12 -2.71 -56.19 -3.95
N ILE A 13 -1.61 -56.79 -3.48
CA ILE A 13 -0.81 -56.26 -2.36
C ILE A 13 -0.17 -54.93 -2.73
N ASN A 14 0.30 -54.73 -3.99
CA ASN A 14 0.84 -53.47 -4.44
C ASN A 14 -0.23 -52.39 -4.62
N GLN A 15 -1.47 -52.75 -4.92
CA GLN A 15 -2.58 -51.77 -4.99
C GLN A 15 -3.12 -51.35 -3.60
N GLU A 16 -3.11 -52.25 -2.63
CA GLU A 16 -3.50 -51.90 -1.24
C GLU A 16 -2.42 -51.07 -0.53
N GLN A 17 -1.13 -51.27 -0.80
CA GLN A 17 -0.05 -50.46 -0.25
C GLN A 17 -0.01 -49.01 -0.83
N ILE A 18 -0.49 -48.80 -2.06
CA ILE A 18 -0.61 -47.46 -2.66
C ILE A 18 -1.80 -46.69 -2.14
N SER A 19 -2.86 -47.37 -1.64
CA SER A 19 -4.08 -46.75 -1.11
C SER A 19 -3.93 -46.27 0.36
N GLY A 20 -2.93 -46.74 1.10
CA GLY A 20 -2.72 -46.41 2.52
C GLY A 20 -1.70 -45.29 2.79
N GLN A 21 -0.94 -44.86 1.82
CA GLN A 21 -0.11 -43.70 1.97
C GLN A 21 -0.95 -42.46 1.64
N ASN A 22 -1.41 -41.76 2.67
CA ASN A 22 -1.73 -40.35 2.60
C ASN A 22 -0.50 -39.62 2.05
N VAL A 23 -0.37 -39.56 0.73
CA VAL A 23 0.52 -38.64 0.05
C VAL A 23 -0.04 -37.27 0.39
N VAL A 24 0.39 -36.72 1.52
CA VAL A 24 0.38 -35.29 1.74
C VAL A 24 1.23 -34.74 0.58
N ARG A 25 0.59 -34.45 -0.55
CA ARG A 25 1.17 -33.60 -1.57
C ARG A 25 1.43 -32.28 -0.84
N VAL A 26 2.62 -32.17 -0.28
CA VAL A 26 3.22 -30.87 -0.05
C VAL A 26 3.27 -30.28 -1.46
N VAL A 27 2.24 -29.50 -1.78
CA VAL A 27 2.27 -28.62 -2.94
C VAL A 27 3.40 -27.67 -2.60
N GLU A 28 4.59 -28.06 -3.03
CA GLU A 28 5.75 -27.18 -3.03
C GLU A 28 5.30 -25.96 -3.81
N LYS A 29 4.94 -24.92 -3.09
CA LYS A 29 4.43 -23.68 -3.65
C LYS A 29 5.62 -23.09 -4.40
N THR A 30 5.73 -23.41 -5.68
CA THR A 30 6.83 -23.00 -6.55
C THR A 30 6.94 -21.48 -6.40
N GLU A 31 8.01 -21.04 -5.74
CA GLU A 31 8.24 -19.61 -5.56
C GLU A 31 8.38 -18.95 -6.93
N THR A 32 7.66 -17.88 -7.16
CA THR A 32 7.73 -17.13 -8.41
C THR A 32 9.13 -16.55 -8.59
N VAL A 33 9.52 -16.31 -9.85
CA VAL A 33 10.82 -15.71 -10.18
C VAL A 33 10.97 -14.35 -9.49
N GLU A 34 9.90 -13.58 -9.44
CA GLU A 34 9.87 -12.27 -8.79
C GLU A 34 10.07 -12.36 -7.27
N THR A 35 9.53 -13.40 -6.62
CA THR A 35 9.76 -13.64 -5.18
C THR A 35 11.23 -13.96 -4.90
N LYS A 36 11.87 -14.80 -5.72
CA LYS A 36 13.29 -15.09 -5.59
C LYS A 36 14.15 -13.85 -5.79
N ARG A 37 13.86 -13.03 -6.81
CA ARG A 37 14.54 -11.75 -7.03
C ARG A 37 14.38 -10.77 -5.87
N LEU A 38 13.19 -10.72 -5.25
CA LEU A 38 12.96 -9.90 -4.07
C LEU A 38 13.88 -10.32 -2.91
N GLN A 39 14.06 -11.62 -2.70
CA GLN A 39 14.95 -12.17 -1.67
C GLN A 39 16.43 -11.93 -1.99
N GLU A 40 16.87 -12.18 -3.23
CA GLU A 40 18.23 -11.96 -3.70
C GLU A 40 18.67 -10.50 -3.58
N HIS A 41 17.75 -9.56 -3.79
CA HIS A 41 18.00 -8.12 -3.70
C HIS A 41 17.51 -7.51 -2.38
N TYR A 42 17.43 -8.30 -1.30
CA TYR A 42 17.01 -7.79 0.01
C TYR A 42 17.87 -6.62 0.51
N ASN A 43 19.17 -6.60 0.19
CA ASN A 43 20.08 -5.49 0.51
C ASN A 43 19.67 -4.15 -0.12
N PHE A 44 18.87 -4.17 -1.16
CA PHE A 44 18.26 -3.00 -1.78
C PHE A 44 16.86 -2.74 -1.19
N PHE A 45 15.96 -3.77 -1.22
CA PHE A 45 14.57 -3.59 -0.82
C PHE A 45 14.40 -3.23 0.65
N GLY A 46 15.18 -3.81 1.57
CA GLY A 46 15.13 -3.48 2.99
C GLY A 46 15.40 -1.98 3.25
N PRO A 47 16.60 -1.48 2.91
CA PRO A 47 16.96 -0.08 3.14
C PRO A 47 16.09 0.92 2.35
N VAL A 48 15.76 0.63 1.09
CA VAL A 48 14.97 1.55 0.25
C VAL A 48 13.52 1.66 0.76
N THR A 49 12.90 0.53 1.16
CA THR A 49 11.56 0.57 1.77
C THR A 49 11.58 1.30 3.10
N PHE A 50 12.64 1.14 3.90
CA PHE A 50 12.81 1.91 5.14
C PHE A 50 12.96 3.41 4.86
N LEU A 51 13.80 3.79 3.91
CA LEU A 51 13.97 5.19 3.49
C LEU A 51 12.64 5.78 2.98
N TYR A 52 11.88 5.03 2.20
CA TYR A 52 10.55 5.41 1.75
C TYR A 52 9.58 5.62 2.92
N ALA A 53 9.62 4.75 3.94
CA ALA A 53 8.79 4.90 5.13
C ALA A 53 9.15 6.15 5.94
N VAL A 54 10.43 6.48 6.07
CA VAL A 54 10.91 7.73 6.71
C VAL A 54 10.47 8.94 5.89
N PHE A 55 10.61 8.90 4.57
CA PHE A 55 10.16 9.97 3.68
C PHE A 55 8.65 10.21 3.78
N TYR A 56 7.84 9.14 3.84
CA TYR A 56 6.40 9.24 4.11
C TYR A 56 6.11 9.93 5.44
N ALA A 57 6.78 9.48 6.51
CA ALA A 57 6.57 10.06 7.83
C ALA A 57 6.90 11.56 7.84
N PHE A 58 7.95 11.97 7.15
CA PHE A 58 8.33 13.37 6.97
C PHE A 58 7.26 14.16 6.20
N CYS A 59 6.80 13.66 5.06
CA CYS A 59 5.81 14.34 4.22
C CYS A 59 4.44 14.46 4.89
N MET A 60 4.06 13.45 5.68
CA MET A 60 2.73 13.37 6.32
C MET A 60 2.70 13.85 7.77
N PHE A 61 3.83 14.37 8.29
CA PHE A 61 3.91 14.85 9.66
C PHE A 61 3.17 16.18 9.79
N HIS A 62 2.14 16.21 10.62
CA HIS A 62 1.25 17.36 10.89
C HIS A 62 0.49 17.96 9.69
N ASN A 63 0.80 17.61 8.46
CA ASN A 63 0.14 18.21 7.28
C ASN A 63 -0.14 17.16 6.18
N GLY A 64 -1.17 16.37 6.38
CA GLY A 64 -1.54 15.30 5.43
C GLY A 64 -2.20 15.77 4.12
N SER A 65 -2.36 17.07 3.88
CA SER A 65 -3.02 17.63 2.69
C SER A 65 -2.30 18.85 2.12
N GLY A 66 -1.15 19.23 2.71
CA GLY A 66 -0.37 20.38 2.28
C GLY A 66 0.50 20.09 1.04
N ILE A 67 1.40 21.02 0.74
CA ILE A 67 2.35 20.95 -0.38
C ILE A 67 3.20 19.68 -0.38
N THR A 68 3.41 19.06 0.78
CA THR A 68 4.16 17.81 0.94
C THR A 68 3.43 16.59 0.36
N PHE A 69 2.09 16.68 0.18
CA PHE A 69 1.30 15.56 -0.36
C PHE A 69 1.66 15.20 -1.81
N PRO A 70 1.73 16.15 -2.78
CA PRO A 70 2.23 15.87 -4.12
C PRO A 70 3.66 15.30 -4.12
N PHE A 71 4.56 15.81 -3.27
CA PHE A 71 5.93 15.28 -3.15
C PHE A 71 5.95 13.84 -2.64
N PHE A 72 5.08 13.52 -1.66
CA PHE A 72 4.91 12.15 -1.20
C PHE A 72 4.47 11.22 -2.34
N LEU A 73 3.50 11.65 -3.16
CA LEU A 73 3.04 10.85 -4.31
C LEU A 73 4.16 10.66 -5.35
N ALA A 74 4.93 11.70 -5.63
CA ALA A 74 6.10 11.59 -6.52
C ALA A 74 7.13 10.58 -5.96
N GLY A 75 7.44 10.64 -4.67
CA GLY A 75 8.30 9.67 -3.99
C GLY A 75 7.76 8.24 -4.02
N THR A 76 6.44 8.07 -3.89
CA THR A 76 5.77 6.77 -4.01
C THR A 76 5.93 6.20 -5.42
N LEU A 77 5.74 7.01 -6.46
CA LEU A 77 5.94 6.60 -7.85
C LEU A 77 7.41 6.28 -8.16
N LEU A 78 8.34 7.04 -7.60
CA LEU A 78 9.78 6.74 -7.71
C LEU A 78 10.11 5.40 -7.04
N TYR A 79 9.65 5.17 -5.82
CA TYR A 79 9.81 3.89 -5.12
C TYR A 79 9.24 2.73 -5.95
N PHE A 80 8.07 2.90 -6.55
CA PHE A 80 7.44 1.93 -7.42
C PHE A 80 8.30 1.62 -8.66
N VAL A 81 8.77 2.64 -9.39
CA VAL A 81 9.60 2.47 -10.60
C VAL A 81 10.94 1.80 -10.26
N PHE A 82 11.61 2.22 -9.19
CA PHE A 82 12.85 1.59 -8.74
C PHE A 82 12.65 0.14 -8.32
N SER A 83 11.53 -0.18 -7.64
CA SER A 83 11.19 -1.54 -7.26
C SER A 83 10.97 -2.44 -8.49
N LEU A 84 10.25 -1.95 -9.50
CA LEU A 84 10.07 -2.69 -10.77
C LEU A 84 11.39 -2.92 -11.49
N SER A 85 12.26 -1.91 -11.55
CA SER A 85 13.58 -2.03 -12.18
C SER A 85 14.43 -3.12 -11.52
N LYS A 86 14.41 -3.22 -10.20
CA LYS A 86 15.14 -4.27 -9.47
C LYS A 86 14.52 -5.66 -9.58
N LEU A 87 13.21 -5.73 -9.78
CA LEU A 87 12.51 -6.99 -10.07
C LEU A 87 12.60 -7.40 -11.54
N GLU A 88 13.24 -6.57 -12.39
CA GLU A 88 13.33 -6.75 -13.85
C GLU A 88 11.94 -6.85 -14.51
N ILE A 89 10.96 -6.12 -13.97
CA ILE A 89 9.63 -6.01 -14.53
C ILE A 89 9.55 -4.76 -15.39
N THR A 90 9.26 -4.94 -16.68
CA THR A 90 9.11 -3.81 -17.62
C THR A 90 7.82 -3.03 -17.35
N LEU A 91 7.90 -1.70 -17.43
CA LEU A 91 6.73 -0.84 -17.26
C LEU A 91 5.74 -1.04 -18.42
N LYS A 92 4.50 -1.41 -18.11
CA LYS A 92 3.45 -1.64 -19.12
C LYS A 92 2.99 -0.33 -19.75
N LYS A 93 2.62 -0.39 -21.03
CA LYS A 93 1.96 0.71 -21.74
C LYS A 93 0.65 1.05 -20.98
N GLY A 94 0.45 2.33 -20.68
CA GLY A 94 -0.71 2.79 -19.90
C GLY A 94 -0.41 3.06 -18.41
N SER A 95 0.68 2.53 -17.84
CA SER A 95 1.08 2.88 -16.47
C SER A 95 1.37 4.38 -16.32
N ALA A 96 1.85 5.03 -17.38
CA ALA A 96 2.06 6.48 -17.42
C ALA A 96 0.77 7.27 -17.15
N PHE A 97 -0.37 6.83 -17.70
CA PHE A 97 -1.66 7.47 -17.45
C PHE A 97 -2.01 7.45 -15.95
N TYR A 98 -1.86 6.30 -15.28
CA TYR A 98 -2.08 6.22 -13.83
C TYR A 98 -1.13 7.12 -13.05
N MET A 99 0.16 7.13 -13.39
CA MET A 99 1.17 7.94 -12.71
C MET A 99 0.87 9.44 -12.83
N VAL A 100 0.56 9.91 -14.04
CA VAL A 100 0.19 11.32 -14.28
C VAL A 100 -1.10 11.68 -13.53
N SER A 101 -2.12 10.82 -13.58
CA SER A 101 -3.39 11.05 -12.88
C SER A 101 -3.20 11.13 -11.35
N ILE A 102 -2.35 10.28 -10.78
CA ILE A 102 -2.01 10.30 -9.35
C ILE A 102 -1.36 11.64 -8.97
N LEU A 103 -0.41 12.13 -9.77
CA LEU A 103 0.26 13.41 -9.51
C LEU A 103 -0.70 14.60 -9.65
N LEU A 104 -1.56 14.59 -10.67
CA LEU A 104 -2.57 15.66 -10.87
C LEU A 104 -3.56 15.71 -9.70
N LEU A 105 -4.04 14.56 -9.22
CA LEU A 105 -4.90 14.50 -8.03
C LEU A 105 -4.16 14.95 -6.77
N GLY A 106 -2.87 14.66 -6.68
CA GLY A 106 -2.02 15.14 -5.59
C GLY A 106 -1.94 16.67 -5.57
N VAL A 107 -1.72 17.28 -6.72
CA VAL A 107 -1.73 18.76 -6.88
C VAL A 107 -3.12 19.32 -6.58
N SER A 108 -4.18 18.70 -7.11
CA SER A 108 -5.57 19.10 -6.83
C SER A 108 -5.88 19.07 -5.32
N THR A 109 -5.38 18.07 -4.59
CA THR A 109 -5.55 17.98 -3.13
C THR A 109 -4.87 19.13 -2.38
N PHE A 110 -3.72 19.58 -2.86
CA PHE A 110 -3.01 20.73 -2.32
C PHE A 110 -3.70 22.05 -2.65
N CYS A 111 -4.29 22.17 -3.85
CA CYS A 111 -4.92 23.39 -4.36
C CYS A 111 -6.36 23.62 -3.84
N THR A 112 -6.95 22.66 -3.13
CA THR A 112 -8.33 22.78 -2.61
C THR A 112 -8.37 22.78 -1.10
N ASP A 113 -9.30 23.54 -0.54
CA ASP A 113 -9.57 23.60 0.90
C ASP A 113 -10.85 22.85 1.31
N GLY A 114 -11.64 22.39 0.35
CA GLY A 114 -12.86 21.62 0.59
C GLY A 114 -12.56 20.22 1.17
N TRP A 115 -12.93 19.99 2.43
CA TRP A 115 -12.66 18.70 3.12
C TRP A 115 -13.19 17.48 2.37
N ALA A 116 -14.37 17.60 1.73
CA ALA A 116 -15.00 16.53 0.96
C ALA A 116 -14.18 16.21 -0.33
N ILE A 117 -13.71 17.27 -1.02
CA ILE A 117 -12.89 17.13 -2.23
C ILE A 117 -11.54 16.52 -1.86
N ILE A 118 -10.92 16.96 -0.78
CA ILE A 118 -9.68 16.38 -0.26
C ILE A 118 -9.85 14.89 0.03
N GLY A 119 -10.97 14.51 0.68
CA GLY A 119 -11.29 13.12 0.97
C GLY A 119 -11.47 12.28 -0.29
N LEU A 120 -12.22 12.78 -1.27
CA LEU A 120 -12.45 12.11 -2.56
C LEU A 120 -11.14 11.97 -3.36
N ASN A 121 -10.32 13.02 -3.40
CA ASN A 121 -9.02 12.98 -4.09
C ASN A 121 -8.10 11.92 -3.47
N LYS A 122 -8.01 11.85 -2.13
CA LYS A 122 -7.21 10.83 -1.43
C LYS A 122 -7.71 9.42 -1.71
N LEU A 123 -9.03 9.23 -1.71
CA LEU A 123 -9.64 7.94 -2.08
C LEU A 123 -9.32 7.58 -3.54
N ALA A 124 -9.45 8.54 -4.46
CA ALA A 124 -9.13 8.33 -5.87
C ALA A 124 -7.65 8.00 -6.08
N VAL A 125 -6.73 8.70 -5.40
CA VAL A 125 -5.29 8.39 -5.41
C VAL A 125 -5.05 6.96 -4.91
N PHE A 126 -5.65 6.57 -3.78
CA PHE A 126 -5.53 5.20 -3.27
C PHE A 126 -5.98 4.16 -4.29
N LEU A 127 -7.16 4.34 -4.89
CA LEU A 127 -7.69 3.43 -5.91
C LEU A 127 -6.80 3.38 -7.16
N LEU A 128 -6.30 4.54 -7.63
CA LEU A 128 -5.41 4.60 -8.79
C LEU A 128 -4.07 3.91 -8.52
N VAL A 129 -3.49 4.06 -7.32
CA VAL A 129 -2.27 3.34 -6.93
C VAL A 129 -2.53 1.84 -6.92
N MET A 130 -3.64 1.36 -6.35
CA MET A 130 -4.00 -0.05 -6.36
C MET A 130 -4.21 -0.57 -7.79
N CYS A 131 -4.90 0.19 -8.65
CA CYS A 131 -5.09 -0.16 -10.06
C CYS A 131 -3.75 -0.20 -10.81
N LEU A 132 -2.85 0.75 -10.57
CA LEU A 132 -1.49 0.77 -11.14
C LEU A 132 -0.72 -0.50 -10.78
N LEU A 133 -0.73 -0.89 -9.49
CA LEU A 133 -0.07 -2.10 -9.01
C LEU A 133 -0.68 -3.35 -9.66
N LEU A 134 -2.00 -3.49 -9.67
CA LEU A 134 -2.68 -4.63 -10.30
C LEU A 134 -2.39 -4.69 -11.81
N ASN A 135 -2.49 -3.55 -12.51
CA ASN A 135 -2.19 -3.49 -13.95
C ASN A 135 -0.74 -3.91 -14.25
N GLN A 136 0.20 -3.56 -13.38
CA GLN A 136 1.60 -3.86 -13.60
C GLN A 136 1.96 -5.34 -13.41
N TYR A 137 1.41 -5.98 -12.38
CA TYR A 137 1.75 -7.35 -12.02
C TYR A 137 0.86 -8.41 -12.69
N PHE A 138 -0.37 -8.06 -13.09
CA PHE A 138 -1.37 -8.99 -13.65
C PHE A 138 -1.84 -8.56 -15.05
N ASP A 139 -2.33 -9.50 -15.87
CA ASP A 139 -3.01 -9.16 -17.13
C ASP A 139 -4.47 -8.76 -16.86
N THR A 140 -4.69 -7.45 -16.78
CA THR A 140 -5.98 -6.86 -16.41
C THR A 140 -6.87 -6.53 -17.61
N LYS A 141 -6.46 -6.82 -18.87
CA LYS A 141 -7.18 -6.42 -20.09
C LYS A 141 -8.62 -6.89 -20.14
N LYS A 142 -8.89 -8.08 -19.59
CA LYS A 142 -10.24 -8.69 -19.57
C LYS A 142 -10.99 -8.47 -18.27
N TRP A 143 -10.42 -7.69 -17.33
CA TRP A 143 -11.05 -7.52 -16.02
C TRP A 143 -12.20 -6.53 -16.07
N LYS A 144 -13.32 -6.89 -15.44
CA LYS A 144 -14.49 -6.04 -15.20
C LYS A 144 -14.33 -5.33 -13.84
N LEU A 145 -15.13 -4.27 -13.61
CA LEU A 145 -15.09 -3.48 -12.37
C LEU A 145 -15.14 -4.35 -11.09
N GLY A 146 -16.06 -5.33 -11.05
CA GLY A 146 -16.19 -6.22 -9.90
C GLY A 146 -14.93 -7.05 -9.61
N LYS A 147 -14.18 -7.43 -10.66
CA LYS A 147 -12.90 -8.13 -10.50
C LYS A 147 -11.82 -7.19 -9.95
N TYR A 148 -11.77 -5.94 -10.42
CA TYR A 148 -10.86 -4.93 -9.87
C TYR A 148 -11.11 -4.71 -8.38
N VAL A 149 -12.37 -4.44 -7.99
CA VAL A 149 -12.74 -4.23 -6.58
C VAL A 149 -12.39 -5.44 -5.73
N GLY A 150 -12.77 -6.65 -6.17
CA GLY A 150 -12.42 -7.87 -5.45
C GLY A 150 -10.91 -8.10 -5.33
N SER A 151 -10.14 -7.80 -6.40
CA SER A 151 -8.69 -7.93 -6.40
C SER A 151 -8.01 -6.89 -5.51
N ILE A 152 -8.53 -5.65 -5.45
CA ILE A 152 -8.04 -4.62 -4.51
C ILE A 152 -8.28 -5.06 -3.07
N CYS A 153 -9.49 -5.54 -2.75
CA CYS A 153 -9.78 -6.07 -1.41
C CYS A 153 -8.85 -7.25 -1.07
N GLN A 154 -8.66 -8.19 -2.00
CA GLN A 154 -7.76 -9.32 -1.82
C GLN A 154 -6.31 -8.84 -1.62
N LEU A 155 -5.84 -7.88 -2.41
CA LEU A 155 -4.50 -7.31 -2.30
C LEU A 155 -4.27 -6.70 -0.92
N VAL A 156 -5.20 -5.88 -0.43
CA VAL A 156 -5.11 -5.24 0.88
C VAL A 156 -5.12 -6.29 1.99
N VAL A 157 -6.13 -7.16 2.02
CA VAL A 157 -6.32 -8.13 3.13
C VAL A 157 -5.20 -9.16 3.16
N MET A 158 -4.82 -9.74 2.01
CA MET A 158 -3.83 -10.80 1.97
C MET A 158 -2.39 -10.30 2.16
N SER A 159 -2.11 -9.01 1.90
CA SER A 159 -0.81 -8.42 2.21
C SER A 159 -0.51 -8.42 3.70
N PHE A 160 -1.52 -8.37 4.57
CA PHE A 160 -1.30 -8.50 6.02
C PHE A 160 -0.68 -9.84 6.43
N GLY A 161 -0.93 -10.92 5.67
CA GLY A 161 -0.28 -12.22 5.87
C GLY A 161 1.22 -12.22 5.58
N GLU A 162 1.72 -11.21 4.88
CA GLU A 162 3.13 -11.07 4.50
C GLU A 162 3.92 -10.12 5.39
N LEU A 163 3.34 -9.59 6.48
CA LEU A 163 4.02 -8.63 7.37
C LEU A 163 5.30 -9.20 8.02
N GLY A 164 5.40 -10.52 8.17
CA GLY A 164 6.62 -11.18 8.66
C GLY A 164 7.74 -11.35 7.62
N LYS A 165 7.46 -11.11 6.34
CA LYS A 165 8.39 -11.36 5.23
C LYS A 165 9.69 -10.56 5.30
N PRO A 166 9.72 -9.28 5.70
CA PRO A 166 10.98 -8.55 5.84
C PRO A 166 12.01 -9.29 6.71
N PHE A 167 11.56 -9.93 7.79
CA PHE A 167 12.45 -10.72 8.67
C PHE A 167 12.86 -12.05 8.04
N SER A 168 11.92 -12.75 7.42
CA SER A 168 12.16 -14.03 6.75
C SER A 168 13.14 -13.89 5.59
N ASP A 169 12.90 -12.93 4.71
CA ASP A 169 13.73 -12.69 3.53
C ASP A 169 15.11 -12.13 3.93
N GLY A 170 15.16 -11.27 4.94
CA GLY A 170 16.41 -10.82 5.54
C GLY A 170 17.23 -11.98 6.09
N LYS A 171 16.62 -12.88 6.86
CA LYS A 171 17.28 -14.06 7.40
C LYS A 171 17.78 -14.99 6.29
N ALA A 172 16.99 -15.22 5.25
CA ALA A 172 17.35 -16.04 4.10
C ALA A 172 18.57 -15.44 3.36
N TYR A 173 18.52 -14.15 3.05
CA TYR A 173 19.60 -13.42 2.39
C TYR A 173 20.93 -13.49 3.16
N PHE A 174 20.90 -13.23 4.47
CA PHE A 174 22.11 -13.29 5.28
C PHE A 174 22.65 -14.70 5.48
N ARG A 175 21.78 -15.72 5.45
CA ARG A 175 22.18 -17.12 5.50
C ARG A 175 22.86 -17.57 4.20
N GLU A 176 22.33 -17.21 3.05
CA GLU A 176 22.83 -17.62 1.75
C GLU A 176 24.19 -16.97 1.42
N LYS A 177 24.32 -15.67 1.70
CA LYS A 177 25.58 -14.94 1.42
C LYS A 177 26.68 -15.17 2.45
N GLY A 178 26.43 -15.95 3.53
CA GLY A 178 27.46 -16.38 4.48
C GLY A 178 28.18 -15.25 5.24
N LYS A 179 27.76 -14.02 5.03
CA LYS A 179 28.37 -12.81 5.60
C LYS A 179 27.37 -11.98 6.39
N VAL A 180 26.87 -12.55 7.48
CA VAL A 180 26.57 -11.62 8.58
C VAL A 180 27.91 -11.02 8.94
N ASN A 181 28.14 -9.76 8.56
CA ASN A 181 29.34 -9.07 8.96
C ASN A 181 29.28 -8.96 10.49
N LYS A 182 29.92 -9.91 11.17
CA LYS A 182 29.90 -10.01 12.65
C LYS A 182 30.18 -8.66 13.28
N LYS A 183 31.01 -7.82 12.62
CA LYS A 183 31.33 -6.46 13.05
C LYS A 183 30.09 -5.54 13.09
N VAL A 184 29.19 -5.62 12.09
CA VAL A 184 27.94 -4.82 12.06
C VAL A 184 26.98 -5.29 13.15
N TRP A 185 26.87 -6.62 13.38
CA TRP A 185 26.06 -7.18 14.45
C TRP A 185 26.57 -6.76 15.84
N TYR A 186 27.89 -6.87 16.05
CA TYR A 186 28.49 -6.40 17.29
C TYR A 186 28.38 -4.88 17.48
N GLY A 187 28.43 -4.10 16.39
CA GLY A 187 28.18 -2.66 16.43
C GLY A 187 26.74 -2.34 16.86
N LEU A 188 25.75 -3.03 16.27
CA LEU A 188 24.34 -2.85 16.64
C LEU A 188 24.07 -3.28 18.09
N LEU A 189 24.63 -4.42 18.52
CA LEU A 189 24.56 -4.88 19.89
C LEU A 189 25.21 -3.87 20.85
N GLY A 190 26.35 -3.31 20.45
CA GLY A 190 27.04 -2.25 21.21
C GLY A 190 26.17 -1.01 21.40
N VAL A 191 25.48 -0.55 20.35
CA VAL A 191 24.53 0.58 20.44
C VAL A 191 23.37 0.27 21.40
N VAL A 192 22.78 -0.93 21.30
CA VAL A 192 21.66 -1.36 22.18
C VAL A 192 22.10 -1.40 23.65
N ILE A 193 23.31 -1.86 23.93
CA ILE A 193 23.85 -1.91 25.31
C ILE A 193 24.29 -0.51 25.79
N ALA A 194 24.88 0.29 24.90
CA ALA A 194 25.35 1.64 25.24
C ALA A 194 24.18 2.62 25.50
N LEU A 195 23.06 2.47 24.81
CA LEU A 195 21.95 3.41 24.91
C LEU A 195 21.41 3.59 26.35
N PRO A 196 21.09 2.55 27.13
CA PRO A 196 20.67 2.72 28.52
C PRO A 196 21.79 3.33 29.40
N ILE A 197 23.04 2.97 29.16
CA ILE A 197 24.19 3.51 29.92
C ILE A 197 24.32 5.01 29.64
N VAL A 198 24.22 5.43 28.38
CA VAL A 198 24.27 6.85 27.97
C VAL A 198 23.10 7.62 28.57
N LEU A 199 21.89 7.04 28.60
CA LEU A 199 20.70 7.69 29.19
C LEU A 199 20.89 7.88 30.72
N ILE A 200 21.43 6.89 31.43
CA ILE A 200 21.73 7.01 32.87
C ILE A 200 22.79 8.08 33.09
N ALA A 201 23.87 8.06 32.32
CA ALA A 201 24.94 9.04 32.41
C ALA A 201 24.45 10.47 32.11
N ALA A 202 23.60 10.63 31.07
CA ALA A 202 22.99 11.91 30.75
C ALA A 202 22.07 12.41 31.88
N GLY A 203 21.32 11.51 32.51
CA GLY A 203 20.49 11.83 33.67
C GLY A 203 21.32 12.31 34.88
N LEU A 204 22.39 11.62 35.19
CA LEU A 204 23.33 12.01 36.27
C LEU A 204 24.02 13.36 35.97
N LEU A 205 24.47 13.56 34.73
CA LEU A 205 25.11 14.81 34.31
C LEU A 205 24.11 15.98 34.34
N SER A 206 22.89 15.74 33.94
CA SER A 206 21.75 16.70 34.00
C SER A 206 21.40 17.08 35.44
N SER A 207 21.64 16.20 36.43
CA SER A 207 21.42 16.49 37.82
C SER A 207 22.61 17.31 38.44
N ALA A 208 23.82 17.15 37.91
CA ALA A 208 25.02 17.79 38.39
C ALA A 208 25.27 19.18 37.78
N ASP A 209 24.87 19.43 36.54
CA ASP A 209 25.15 20.66 35.81
C ASP A 209 23.85 21.31 35.28
N ALA A 210 23.63 22.58 35.70
CA ALA A 210 22.43 23.33 35.32
C ALA A 210 22.39 23.70 33.83
N VAL A 211 23.55 23.93 33.19
CA VAL A 211 23.64 24.24 31.75
C VAL A 211 23.31 23.00 30.94
N PHE A 212 23.92 21.87 31.33
CA PHE A 212 23.66 20.58 30.69
C PHE A 212 22.19 20.18 30.88
N ARG A 213 21.60 20.42 32.05
CA ARG A 213 20.16 20.20 32.32
C ARG A 213 19.29 21.01 31.36
N LYS A 214 19.59 22.31 31.18
CA LYS A 214 18.85 23.16 30.24
C LYS A 214 18.97 22.65 28.83
N MET A 215 20.19 22.34 28.35
CA MET A 215 20.39 21.77 27.00
C MET A 215 19.66 20.43 26.83
N THR A 216 19.70 19.55 27.81
CA THR A 216 19.03 18.26 27.79
C THR A 216 17.52 18.45 27.82
N THR A 217 16.99 19.40 28.61
CA THR A 217 15.54 19.72 28.67
C THR A 217 15.07 20.35 27.37
N ASP A 218 15.84 21.29 26.80
CA ASP A 218 15.50 21.91 25.53
C ASP A 218 15.53 20.88 24.38
N PHE A 219 16.53 19.98 24.38
CA PHE A 219 16.62 18.86 23.45
C PHE A 219 15.45 17.87 23.62
N MET A 220 15.09 17.51 24.86
CA MET A 220 13.93 16.64 25.15
C MET A 220 12.60 17.30 24.81
N ASN A 221 12.47 18.61 25.00
CA ASN A 221 11.30 19.37 24.58
C ASN A 221 11.19 19.48 23.05
N TRP A 222 12.33 19.63 22.37
CA TRP A 222 12.41 19.56 20.91
C TRP A 222 12.04 18.16 20.41
N ILE A 223 12.54 17.12 21.08
CA ILE A 223 12.15 15.71 20.89
C ILE A 223 10.94 15.41 21.78
N ARG A 224 9.77 15.98 21.47
CA ARG A 224 8.56 15.64 22.23
C ARG A 224 8.31 14.13 22.15
N PRO A 225 8.31 13.37 23.27
CA PRO A 225 8.21 11.91 23.25
C PRO A 225 7.00 11.40 22.48
N GLY A 226 5.85 12.11 22.55
CA GLY A 226 4.64 11.76 21.81
C GLY A 226 4.79 11.87 20.29
N ASN A 227 5.57 12.84 19.80
CA ASN A 227 5.79 13.00 18.37
C ASN A 227 6.71 11.91 17.82
N ILE A 228 7.79 11.59 18.55
CA ILE A 228 8.72 10.50 18.16
C ILE A 228 8.01 9.17 18.14
N PHE A 229 7.25 8.85 19.17
CA PHE A 229 6.48 7.61 19.24
C PHE A 229 5.55 7.47 18.05
N ASN A 230 4.81 8.54 17.71
CA ASN A 230 3.94 8.56 16.53
C ASN A 230 4.73 8.41 15.21
N VAL A 231 5.88 9.05 15.08
CA VAL A 231 6.75 8.92 13.89
C VAL A 231 7.27 7.49 13.78
N VAL A 232 7.80 6.92 14.87
CA VAL A 232 8.32 5.54 14.89
C VAL A 232 7.22 4.54 14.51
N ILE A 233 6.02 4.66 15.07
CA ILE A 233 4.90 3.79 14.72
C ILE A 233 4.55 3.93 13.24
N ARG A 234 4.46 5.14 12.70
CA ARG A 234 4.13 5.38 11.29
C ARG A 234 5.20 4.80 10.36
N VAL A 235 6.48 5.04 10.65
CA VAL A 235 7.60 4.48 9.87
C VAL A 235 7.58 2.96 9.91
N THR A 236 7.44 2.38 11.09
CA THR A 236 7.37 0.93 11.27
C THR A 236 6.19 0.35 10.51
N PHE A 237 5.00 0.90 10.69
CA PHE A 237 3.79 0.44 10.01
C PHE A 237 3.94 0.51 8.47
N LEU A 238 4.42 1.64 7.95
CA LEU A 238 4.58 1.78 6.51
C LEU A 238 5.69 0.90 5.94
N PHE A 239 6.79 0.72 6.66
CA PHE A 239 7.85 -0.20 6.26
C PHE A 239 7.29 -1.62 6.06
N PHE A 240 6.62 -2.15 7.08
CA PHE A 240 6.06 -3.49 7.01
C PHE A 240 4.96 -3.61 5.96
N THR A 241 4.04 -2.66 5.87
CA THR A 241 2.95 -2.71 4.89
C THR A 241 3.44 -2.58 3.45
N SER A 242 4.40 -1.68 3.18
CA SER A 242 4.97 -1.52 1.84
C SER A 242 5.75 -2.75 1.39
N TYR A 243 6.57 -3.32 2.27
CA TYR A 243 7.31 -4.54 1.96
C TYR A 243 6.37 -5.74 1.78
N ALA A 244 5.38 -5.90 2.66
CA ALA A 244 4.37 -6.95 2.60
C ALA A 244 3.55 -6.88 1.29
N LEU A 245 3.15 -5.66 0.89
CA LEU A 245 2.45 -5.42 -0.36
C LEU A 245 3.29 -5.84 -1.57
N THR A 246 4.56 -5.44 -1.61
CA THR A 246 5.51 -5.83 -2.67
C THR A 246 5.71 -7.35 -2.69
N SER A 247 5.90 -7.98 -1.52
CA SER A 247 6.05 -9.44 -1.41
C SER A 247 4.81 -10.18 -1.90
N TYR A 248 3.61 -9.72 -1.54
CA TYR A 248 2.36 -10.33 -1.99
C TYR A 248 2.17 -10.22 -3.51
N LEU A 249 2.49 -9.05 -4.09
CA LEU A 249 2.43 -8.83 -5.54
C LEU A 249 3.39 -9.76 -6.29
N CYS A 250 4.61 -9.94 -5.78
CA CYS A 250 5.60 -10.86 -6.35
C CYS A 250 5.13 -12.32 -6.36
N LYS A 251 4.29 -12.73 -5.41
CA LYS A 251 3.70 -14.08 -5.39
C LYS A 251 2.69 -14.36 -6.50
N ARG A 252 2.19 -13.33 -7.18
CA ARG A 252 1.16 -13.43 -8.22
C ARG A 252 -0.03 -14.33 -7.85
N SER A 253 -0.48 -14.25 -6.60
CA SER A 253 -1.52 -15.15 -6.05
C SER A 253 -2.93 -14.81 -6.51
N ILE A 254 -3.15 -13.69 -7.20
CA ILE A 254 -4.47 -13.28 -7.70
C ILE A 254 -4.73 -13.97 -9.03
N PRO A 255 -5.77 -14.80 -9.17
CA PRO A 255 -6.06 -15.48 -10.43
C PRO A 255 -6.47 -14.47 -11.50
N GLU A 256 -5.84 -14.56 -12.67
CA GLU A 256 -6.10 -13.67 -13.82
C GLU A 256 -7.38 -14.03 -14.55
N GLU A 257 -7.83 -15.30 -14.48
CA GLU A 257 -9.05 -15.77 -15.13
C GLU A 257 -10.29 -15.07 -14.56
N VAL A 258 -11.10 -14.56 -15.47
CA VAL A 258 -12.41 -14.01 -15.16
C VAL A 258 -13.46 -15.11 -15.38
N LYS A 259 -13.88 -15.80 -14.32
CA LYS A 259 -15.05 -16.68 -14.39
C LYS A 259 -16.30 -15.80 -14.48
N ASP A 260 -16.87 -15.70 -15.65
CA ASP A 260 -18.07 -14.92 -15.93
C ASP A 260 -19.31 -15.62 -15.34
N ARG A 261 -19.44 -15.56 -13.99
CA ARG A 261 -20.54 -16.24 -13.27
C ARG A 261 -21.83 -15.41 -13.19
N ARG A 262 -21.81 -14.13 -13.53
CA ARG A 262 -22.99 -13.27 -13.46
C ARG A 262 -23.07 -12.42 -14.73
N LYS A 263 -24.10 -12.61 -15.51
CA LYS A 263 -24.57 -11.63 -16.48
C LYS A 263 -25.18 -10.49 -15.66
N GLY A 264 -24.44 -9.39 -15.46
CA GLY A 264 -25.02 -8.21 -14.84
C GLY A 264 -26.23 -7.77 -15.68
N GLU A 265 -27.37 -7.57 -15.04
CA GLU A 265 -28.57 -7.04 -15.73
C GLU A 265 -28.26 -5.60 -16.16
N PRO A 266 -28.13 -5.32 -17.48
CA PRO A 266 -27.82 -3.98 -17.97
C PRO A 266 -28.87 -2.96 -17.54
N VAL A 267 -30.12 -3.41 -17.38
CA VAL A 267 -31.23 -2.58 -16.94
C VAL A 267 -31.00 -1.92 -15.61
N LEU A 268 -30.41 -2.65 -14.62
CA LEU A 268 -30.10 -2.08 -13.32
C LEU A 268 -29.10 -0.91 -13.43
N ALA A 269 -28.04 -1.09 -14.22
CA ALA A 269 -27.02 -0.04 -14.43
C ALA A 269 -27.63 1.17 -15.17
N ILE A 270 -28.43 0.93 -16.21
CA ILE A 270 -29.11 1.99 -16.97
C ILE A 270 -30.05 2.77 -16.05
N THR A 271 -30.84 2.09 -15.22
CA THR A 271 -31.79 2.74 -14.30
C THR A 271 -31.07 3.64 -13.28
N ILE A 272 -29.99 3.15 -12.65
CA ILE A 272 -29.20 3.95 -11.69
C ILE A 272 -28.58 5.17 -12.38
N MET A 273 -27.97 4.96 -13.55
CA MET A 273 -27.31 6.04 -14.28
C MET A 273 -28.30 7.07 -14.82
N SER A 274 -29.49 6.64 -15.27
CA SER A 274 -30.53 7.55 -15.75
C SER A 274 -31.12 8.41 -14.63
N LEU A 275 -31.34 7.83 -13.43
CA LEU A 275 -31.82 8.59 -12.27
C LEU A 275 -30.77 9.62 -11.79
N LEU A 276 -29.49 9.22 -11.74
CA LEU A 276 -28.40 10.14 -11.42
C LEU A 276 -28.28 11.26 -12.46
N SER A 277 -28.35 10.91 -13.74
CA SER A 277 -28.31 11.92 -14.83
C SER A 277 -29.49 12.88 -14.76
N LEU A 278 -30.69 12.40 -14.43
CA LEU A 278 -31.87 13.24 -14.24
C LEU A 278 -31.67 14.22 -13.07
N LEU A 279 -31.11 13.74 -11.93
CA LEU A 279 -30.81 14.57 -10.78
C LEU A 279 -29.81 15.69 -11.15
N TYR A 280 -28.75 15.36 -11.86
CA TYR A 280 -27.76 16.35 -12.31
C TYR A 280 -28.32 17.33 -13.34
N LEU A 281 -29.20 16.88 -14.23
CA LEU A 281 -29.90 17.76 -15.18
C LEU A 281 -30.81 18.76 -14.44
N LEU A 282 -31.58 18.29 -13.45
CA LEU A 282 -32.39 19.16 -12.63
C LEU A 282 -31.54 20.19 -11.88
N PHE A 283 -30.46 19.74 -11.27
CA PHE A 283 -29.53 20.62 -10.58
C PHE A 283 -28.91 21.67 -11.52
N SER A 284 -28.44 21.24 -12.68
CA SER A 284 -27.89 22.12 -13.72
C SER A 284 -28.95 23.10 -14.24
N GLY A 285 -30.17 22.64 -14.42
CA GLY A 285 -31.31 23.50 -14.80
C GLY A 285 -31.55 24.59 -13.78
N ILE A 286 -31.65 24.24 -12.49
CA ILE A 286 -31.81 25.22 -11.40
C ILE A 286 -30.65 26.23 -11.40
N GLN A 287 -29.42 25.78 -11.59
CA GLN A 287 -28.24 26.66 -11.67
C GLN A 287 -28.33 27.63 -12.85
N ILE A 288 -28.67 27.15 -14.04
CA ILE A 288 -28.79 27.98 -15.24
C ILE A 288 -29.91 29.00 -15.08
N PHE A 289 -31.10 28.56 -14.66
CA PHE A 289 -32.27 29.46 -14.50
C PHE A 289 -32.09 30.41 -13.30
N GLY A 290 -31.49 29.96 -12.22
CA GLY A 290 -31.27 30.78 -11.03
C GLY A 290 -30.16 31.81 -11.21
N LEU A 291 -28.95 31.38 -11.62
CA LEU A 291 -27.76 32.23 -11.70
C LEU A 291 -27.68 33.05 -12.98
N PHE A 292 -27.96 32.43 -14.15
CA PHE A 292 -27.76 33.11 -15.43
C PHE A 292 -28.97 33.90 -15.90
N LEU A 293 -30.19 33.44 -15.67
CA LEU A 293 -31.40 34.14 -16.11
C LEU A 293 -32.02 35.06 -15.05
N GLY A 294 -31.49 35.06 -13.81
CA GLY A 294 -31.93 35.95 -12.74
C GLY A 294 -33.42 35.84 -12.39
N LYS A 295 -34.13 34.80 -12.82
CA LYS A 295 -35.57 34.64 -12.68
C LYS A 295 -36.00 33.96 -11.37
N MET A 296 -35.06 33.52 -10.55
CA MET A 296 -35.35 32.83 -9.32
C MET A 296 -35.32 33.84 -8.15
N GLN A 297 -36.40 33.90 -7.39
CA GLN A 297 -36.41 34.63 -6.11
C GLN A 297 -35.51 33.86 -5.15
N LEU A 298 -34.46 34.54 -4.68
CA LEU A 298 -33.56 33.97 -3.66
C LEU A 298 -34.37 33.81 -2.34
N PRO A 299 -34.02 32.79 -1.53
CA PRO A 299 -34.57 32.70 -0.18
C PRO A 299 -34.30 33.98 0.59
N GLU A 300 -35.29 34.41 1.43
CA GLU A 300 -35.15 35.62 2.24
C GLU A 300 -33.84 35.60 3.04
N GLY A 301 -33.04 36.66 2.90
CA GLY A 301 -31.77 36.84 3.60
C GLY A 301 -30.49 36.45 2.81
N TYR A 302 -30.59 35.96 1.58
CA TYR A 302 -29.42 35.65 0.76
C TYR A 302 -29.23 36.66 -0.37
N THR A 303 -27.98 37.13 -0.54
CA THR A 303 -27.58 37.86 -1.75
C THR A 303 -27.12 36.87 -2.83
N TYR A 304 -27.16 37.25 -4.12
CA TYR A 304 -26.63 36.40 -5.22
C TYR A 304 -25.19 36.00 -5.00
N ALA A 305 -24.36 36.89 -4.42
CA ALA A 305 -22.97 36.59 -4.09
C ALA A 305 -22.82 35.52 -2.99
N GLN A 306 -23.65 35.61 -1.93
CA GLN A 306 -23.67 34.63 -0.85
C GLN A 306 -24.19 33.30 -1.31
N TYR A 307 -25.18 33.27 -2.22
CA TYR A 307 -25.69 32.05 -2.81
C TYR A 307 -24.61 31.36 -3.69
N ALA A 308 -23.91 32.14 -4.55
CA ALA A 308 -22.81 31.63 -5.34
C ALA A 308 -21.65 31.13 -4.46
N LEU A 309 -21.29 31.83 -3.39
CA LEU A 309 -20.27 31.44 -2.42
C LEU A 309 -20.67 30.18 -1.64
N SER A 310 -21.95 30.01 -1.28
CA SER A 310 -22.42 28.80 -0.58
C SER A 310 -22.30 27.54 -1.42
N LEU A 311 -22.37 27.68 -2.75
CA LEU A 311 -22.17 26.56 -3.70
C LEU A 311 -20.68 26.18 -3.87
N ILE A 312 -19.76 27.11 -3.61
CA ILE A 312 -18.31 26.86 -3.62
C ILE A 312 -17.86 26.19 -2.32
N HIS A 313 -18.59 26.40 -1.22
CA HIS A 313 -18.27 25.89 0.11
C HIS A 313 -18.95 24.56 0.48
N ILE A 314 -19.70 23.93 -0.44
CA ILE A 314 -20.13 22.54 -0.30
C ILE A 314 -19.00 21.62 -0.79
#